data_6f82949a907960912f2ae7d5741874c7
#
_entry.id   6f82949a907960912f2ae7d5741874c7
#
_cell.length_a   1.000
_cell.length_b   1.000
_cell.length_c   1.000
_cell.angle_alpha   90.00
_cell.angle_beta   90.00
_cell.angle_gamma   90.00
#
_symmetry.space_group_name_H-M   'P 1'
#
loop_
_entity.id
_entity.type
_entity.pdbx_description
1 polymer ?
#
loop_
_entity_poly.entity_id
_entity_poly.type
_entity_poly.pdbx_seq_one_letter_code
_entity_poly.pdbx_strand_id
1 'polypeptide(L)'
;MDREIPKEVRNKERNKKIIRYGGMGAAGIVVVSLLISLMRAGVKEKDLVFSQVSRGTIEVSVSASGKVVPAFEEIINSPISTRILEVSKKGGDSVDIGTPILKLDLQSAETDYKQKLDEEQMRSYKLKQLKLENMTKLNDLQMKVKVAAMQLNRKKVELRNEQYLDSLGSGTTDKVRQAELSYNVAELEYEQLKQQYANEKEVLNAEYQVQELDFSIFKKTLAETKRTLDDAQIRSPRKAILTYINNQIGAQVAEGSQIAVISDLSHFKVEGEIADTYGYRVSAGGKAVVKIGNEKLEG
;
A
#
# COMPACT_ATOMS: atom_id res chain seq x y z
N MET A 1 -81.77 108.15 -26.32
CA MET A 1 -82.63 107.75 -25.18
C MET A 1 -82.05 106.50 -24.54
N ASP A 2 -81.17 106.76 -23.62
CA ASP A 2 -80.57 105.68 -22.81
C ASP A 2 -81.43 105.45 -21.57
N ARG A 3 -81.87 104.21 -21.46
CA ARG A 3 -82.55 103.78 -20.25
C ARG A 3 -81.56 103.14 -19.33
N GLU A 4 -81.29 103.68 -18.18
CA GLU A 4 -80.47 103.14 -17.13
C GLU A 4 -81.07 101.82 -16.61
N ILE A 5 -80.29 100.78 -16.54
CA ILE A 5 -80.63 99.47 -15.97
C ILE A 5 -80.68 99.63 -14.45
N PRO A 6 -81.75 99.21 -13.79
CA PRO A 6 -81.87 99.29 -12.33
C PRO A 6 -80.76 98.51 -11.58
N LYS A 7 -80.21 99.03 -10.51
CA LYS A 7 -79.12 98.50 -9.68
C LYS A 7 -79.40 97.08 -9.14
N GLU A 8 -80.64 96.68 -9.03
CA GLU A 8 -81.03 95.29 -8.53
C GLU A 8 -80.68 94.15 -9.48
N VAL A 9 -80.68 94.33 -10.82
CA VAL A 9 -80.39 93.30 -11.77
C VAL A 9 -78.86 93.06 -11.84
N ARG A 10 -78.07 94.14 -11.66
CA ARG A 10 -76.62 93.98 -11.70
C ARG A 10 -76.01 93.34 -10.48
N ASN A 11 -76.70 93.46 -9.31
CA ASN A 11 -76.28 92.76 -8.08
C ASN A 11 -76.66 91.25 -8.12
N LYS A 12 -77.73 90.88 -8.83
CA LYS A 12 -78.18 89.49 -8.93
C LYS A 12 -77.24 88.65 -9.83
N GLU A 13 -76.72 89.27 -10.88
CA GLU A 13 -75.72 88.58 -11.78
C GLU A 13 -74.36 88.50 -11.10
N ARG A 14 -73.95 89.53 -10.36
CA ARG A 14 -72.67 89.54 -9.61
C ARG A 14 -72.66 88.48 -8.52
N ASN A 15 -73.76 88.32 -7.82
CA ASN A 15 -73.89 87.29 -6.79
C ASN A 15 -73.98 85.85 -7.37
N LYS A 16 -74.58 85.68 -8.56
CA LYS A 16 -74.57 84.37 -9.24
C LYS A 16 -73.18 83.98 -9.71
N LYS A 17 -72.36 84.94 -10.18
CA LYS A 17 -70.96 84.66 -10.57
C LYS A 17 -70.08 84.37 -9.33
N ILE A 18 -70.28 85.12 -8.20
CA ILE A 18 -69.53 84.92 -6.96
C ILE A 18 -69.84 83.54 -6.37
N ILE A 19 -71.13 83.14 -6.36
CA ILE A 19 -71.56 81.81 -5.88
C ILE A 19 -71.03 80.72 -6.78
N ARG A 20 -70.97 80.92 -8.12
CA ARG A 20 -70.51 79.96 -9.06
C ARG A 20 -68.98 79.74 -9.00
N TYR A 21 -68.20 80.83 -8.92
CA TYR A 21 -66.77 80.76 -8.78
C TYR A 21 -66.33 80.43 -7.35
N GLY A 22 -67.09 80.90 -6.32
CA GLY A 22 -66.87 80.50 -4.93
C GLY A 22 -67.13 79.02 -4.69
N GLY A 23 -68.19 78.43 -5.34
CA GLY A 23 -68.49 77.00 -5.29
C GLY A 23 -67.42 76.15 -6.03
N MET A 24 -66.93 76.65 -7.16
CA MET A 24 -65.83 75.94 -7.87
C MET A 24 -64.54 76.02 -7.06
N GLY A 25 -64.24 77.16 -6.39
CA GLY A 25 -63.05 77.26 -5.54
C GLY A 25 -63.11 76.34 -4.32
N ALA A 26 -64.31 76.30 -3.69
CA ALA A 26 -64.53 75.42 -2.55
C ALA A 26 -64.43 73.87 -2.96
N ALA A 27 -65.00 73.57 -4.11
CA ALA A 27 -64.87 72.19 -4.66
C ALA A 27 -63.43 71.84 -4.98
N GLY A 28 -62.65 72.81 -5.52
CA GLY A 28 -61.22 72.64 -5.76
C GLY A 28 -60.42 72.38 -4.47
N ILE A 29 -60.70 73.12 -3.41
CA ILE A 29 -60.07 73.00 -2.09
C ILE A 29 -60.42 71.61 -1.48
N VAL A 30 -61.68 71.12 -1.64
CA VAL A 30 -62.08 69.80 -1.15
C VAL A 30 -61.37 68.73 -1.89
N VAL A 31 -61.26 68.81 -3.25
CA VAL A 31 -60.54 67.82 -4.08
C VAL A 31 -59.05 67.80 -3.72
N VAL A 32 -58.40 68.97 -3.54
CA VAL A 32 -56.99 69.03 -3.16
C VAL A 32 -56.81 68.49 -1.73
N SER A 33 -57.71 68.78 -0.80
CA SER A 33 -57.65 68.22 0.57
C SER A 33 -57.83 66.74 0.58
N LEU A 34 -58.71 66.21 -0.32
CA LEU A 34 -58.95 64.77 -0.45
C LEU A 34 -57.73 64.10 -1.10
N LEU A 35 -57.11 64.73 -2.09
CA LEU A 35 -55.85 64.25 -2.69
C LEU A 35 -54.67 64.24 -1.69
N ILE A 36 -54.54 65.30 -0.88
CA ILE A 36 -53.53 65.35 0.20
C ILE A 36 -53.78 64.28 1.28
N SER A 37 -55.07 64.01 1.57
CA SER A 37 -55.47 62.98 2.53
C SER A 37 -55.16 61.54 1.98
N LEU A 38 -55.38 61.38 0.69
CA LEU A 38 -55.01 60.10 0.02
C LEU A 38 -53.50 59.87 -0.15
N MET A 39 -52.73 60.96 -0.33
CA MET A 39 -51.27 60.95 -0.36
C MET A 39 -50.59 60.77 0.98
N ARG A 40 -51.28 61.03 2.09
CA ARG A 40 -50.82 60.71 3.45
C ARG A 40 -51.03 59.23 3.77
N ALA A 41 -50.47 58.33 2.92
CA ALA A 41 -50.25 56.97 3.31
C ALA A 41 -49.06 56.90 4.31
N GLY A 42 -49.31 57.34 5.53
CA GLY A 42 -48.35 57.17 6.61
C GLY A 42 -48.22 55.67 6.89
N VAL A 43 -46.99 55.13 6.79
CA VAL A 43 -46.67 53.78 7.25
C VAL A 43 -47.03 53.71 8.73
N LYS A 44 -48.01 52.93 9.10
CA LYS A 44 -48.40 52.74 10.49
C LYS A 44 -47.32 51.96 11.22
N GLU A 45 -46.92 52.42 12.38
CA GLU A 45 -45.93 51.78 13.24
C GLU A 45 -46.25 50.27 13.50
N LYS A 46 -47.54 49.93 13.41
CA LYS A 46 -48.02 48.55 13.56
C LYS A 46 -47.64 47.63 12.38
N ASP A 47 -47.33 48.20 11.22
CA ASP A 47 -46.96 47.46 10.01
C ASP A 47 -45.42 47.30 9.90
N LEU A 48 -44.66 47.88 10.85
CA LEU A 48 -43.21 47.74 10.92
C LEU A 48 -42.85 46.61 11.89
N VAL A 49 -42.16 45.61 11.37
CA VAL A 49 -41.55 44.56 12.18
C VAL A 49 -40.19 45.04 12.64
N PHE A 50 -40.09 45.37 13.92
CA PHE A 50 -38.82 45.72 14.53
C PHE A 50 -38.12 44.46 15.05
N SER A 51 -36.85 44.28 14.68
CA SER A 51 -35.99 43.27 15.24
C SER A 51 -34.81 43.91 15.91
N GLN A 52 -34.55 43.54 17.14
CA GLN A 52 -33.40 44.01 17.88
C GLN A 52 -32.16 43.27 17.41
N VAL A 53 -31.15 43.96 16.93
CA VAL A 53 -29.87 43.38 16.53
C VAL A 53 -29.08 43.05 17.79
N SER A 54 -28.88 41.78 18.05
CA SER A 54 -27.99 41.30 19.12
C SER A 54 -26.73 40.69 18.51
N ARG A 55 -25.61 40.84 19.19
CA ARG A 55 -24.38 40.14 18.82
C ARG A 55 -24.48 38.73 19.39
N GLY A 56 -24.38 37.72 18.55
CA GLY A 56 -24.34 36.33 18.93
C GLY A 56 -23.26 35.58 18.16
N THR A 57 -22.83 34.45 18.67
CA THR A 57 -21.92 33.55 17.99
C THR A 57 -22.73 32.64 17.06
N ILE A 58 -22.34 32.56 15.81
CA ILE A 58 -22.91 31.61 14.85
C ILE A 58 -21.98 30.42 14.82
N GLU A 59 -22.45 29.27 15.25
CA GLU A 59 -21.74 28.03 15.05
C GLU A 59 -21.96 27.53 13.62
N VAL A 60 -20.88 27.44 12.87
CA VAL A 60 -20.91 26.88 11.54
C VAL A 60 -20.56 25.38 11.65
N SER A 61 -21.52 24.55 11.43
CA SER A 61 -21.34 23.10 11.41
C SER A 61 -21.35 22.56 9.99
N VAL A 62 -20.54 21.55 9.73
CA VAL A 62 -20.56 20.76 8.51
C VAL A 62 -21.28 19.46 8.82
N SER A 63 -22.36 19.18 8.10
CA SER A 63 -23.07 17.92 8.25
C SER A 63 -22.49 16.86 7.32
N ALA A 64 -22.28 15.67 7.85
CA ALA A 64 -21.80 14.50 7.12
C ALA A 64 -22.76 13.33 7.33
N SER A 65 -22.91 12.50 6.34
CA SER A 65 -23.48 11.17 6.52
C SER A 65 -22.37 10.19 6.86
N GLY A 66 -22.62 9.31 7.81
CA GLY A 66 -21.62 8.36 8.24
C GLY A 66 -22.20 7.02 8.67
N LYS A 67 -21.32 6.05 8.77
CA LYS A 67 -21.63 4.72 9.33
C LYS A 67 -20.76 4.47 10.57
N VAL A 68 -21.34 3.79 11.54
CA VAL A 68 -20.60 3.28 12.70
C VAL A 68 -19.98 1.96 12.29
N VAL A 69 -18.65 1.88 12.41
CA VAL A 69 -17.89 0.67 12.10
C VAL A 69 -17.05 0.28 13.32
N PRO A 70 -16.73 -1.00 13.47
CA PRO A 70 -15.78 -1.41 14.51
C PRO A 70 -14.45 -0.63 14.38
N ALA A 71 -13.83 -0.31 15.50
CA ALA A 71 -12.54 0.38 15.50
C ALA A 71 -11.46 -0.43 14.76
N PHE A 72 -11.60 -1.75 14.81
CA PHE A 72 -10.72 -2.69 14.13
C PHE A 72 -11.55 -3.76 13.42
N GLU A 73 -11.19 -4.02 12.17
CA GLU A 73 -11.73 -5.09 11.33
C GLU A 73 -10.59 -5.72 10.54
N GLU A 74 -10.50 -7.05 10.55
CA GLU A 74 -9.48 -7.80 9.82
C GLU A 74 -10.16 -8.84 8.94
N ILE A 75 -9.84 -8.77 7.65
CA ILE A 75 -10.33 -9.71 6.65
C ILE A 75 -9.38 -10.89 6.58
N ILE A 76 -9.89 -12.09 6.78
CA ILE A 76 -9.15 -13.34 6.64
C ILE A 76 -9.45 -13.90 5.26
N ASN A 77 -8.41 -13.94 4.43
CA ASN A 77 -8.49 -14.47 3.07
C ASN A 77 -7.94 -15.89 3.00
N SER A 78 -8.38 -16.65 2.00
CA SER A 78 -7.79 -17.96 1.71
C SER A 78 -6.41 -17.79 1.09
N PRO A 79 -5.34 -18.38 1.65
CA PRO A 79 -4.01 -18.31 1.08
C PRO A 79 -3.80 -19.27 -0.10
N ILE A 80 -4.73 -20.18 -0.34
CA ILE A 80 -4.69 -21.18 -1.42
C ILE A 80 -6.06 -21.37 -2.05
N SER A 81 -6.08 -21.85 -3.29
CA SER A 81 -7.31 -22.31 -3.95
C SER A 81 -7.66 -23.72 -3.50
N THR A 82 -8.77 -23.89 -2.79
CA THR A 82 -9.18 -25.15 -2.19
C THR A 82 -10.68 -25.17 -1.89
N ARG A 83 -11.16 -26.15 -1.12
CA ARG A 83 -12.55 -26.22 -0.66
C ARG A 83 -12.64 -26.23 0.87
N ILE A 84 -13.78 -25.78 1.38
CA ILE A 84 -14.07 -25.79 2.82
C ILE A 84 -14.51 -27.19 3.21
N LEU A 85 -13.80 -27.82 4.17
CA LEU A 85 -14.18 -29.14 4.73
C LEU A 85 -15.11 -29.02 5.92
N GLU A 86 -14.84 -28.05 6.80
CA GLU A 86 -15.55 -27.92 8.06
C GLU A 86 -15.55 -26.47 8.52
N VAL A 87 -16.64 -26.03 9.14
CA VAL A 87 -16.76 -24.70 9.75
C VAL A 87 -16.95 -24.88 11.25
N SER A 88 -15.92 -24.46 12.00
CA SER A 88 -15.87 -24.68 13.46
C SER A 88 -16.56 -23.59 14.26
N LYS A 89 -16.75 -22.40 13.68
CA LYS A 89 -17.33 -21.21 14.33
C LYS A 89 -18.42 -20.58 13.45
N LYS A 90 -19.28 -19.77 14.08
CA LYS A 90 -20.37 -19.06 13.38
C LYS A 90 -20.18 -17.55 13.52
N GLY A 91 -20.81 -16.78 12.63
CA GLY A 91 -20.90 -15.33 12.80
C GLY A 91 -21.54 -14.99 14.15
N GLY A 92 -20.94 -14.06 14.88
CA GLY A 92 -21.28 -13.68 16.24
C GLY A 92 -20.45 -14.36 17.33
N ASP A 93 -19.74 -15.43 17.03
CA ASP A 93 -18.91 -16.12 18.04
C ASP A 93 -17.68 -15.29 18.42
N SER A 94 -17.35 -15.32 19.72
CA SER A 94 -16.05 -14.81 20.20
C SER A 94 -14.95 -15.83 19.92
N VAL A 95 -13.82 -15.35 19.43
CA VAL A 95 -12.64 -16.14 19.12
C VAL A 95 -11.42 -15.56 19.83
N ASP A 96 -10.59 -16.43 20.39
CA ASP A 96 -9.32 -16.08 20.98
C ASP A 96 -8.17 -16.37 19.98
N ILE A 97 -6.96 -15.88 20.30
CA ILE A 97 -5.76 -16.12 19.48
C ILE A 97 -5.58 -17.62 19.25
N GLY A 98 -5.37 -18.02 17.99
CA GLY A 98 -5.14 -19.40 17.60
C GLY A 98 -6.39 -20.27 17.52
N THR A 99 -7.58 -19.76 17.86
CA THR A 99 -8.84 -20.50 17.74
C THR A 99 -9.11 -20.88 16.30
N PRO A 100 -9.33 -22.16 15.93
CA PRO A 100 -9.66 -22.56 14.59
C PRO A 100 -11.05 -22.02 14.20
N ILE A 101 -11.12 -21.36 13.04
CA ILE A 101 -12.36 -20.77 12.51
C ILE A 101 -13.03 -21.74 11.55
N LEU A 102 -12.28 -22.22 10.56
CA LEU A 102 -12.73 -23.23 9.60
C LEU A 102 -11.54 -24.08 9.15
N LYS A 103 -11.85 -25.23 8.56
CA LYS A 103 -10.87 -26.18 8.04
C LYS A 103 -10.97 -26.25 6.52
N LEU A 104 -9.86 -26.00 5.87
CA LEU A 104 -9.68 -26.14 4.43
C LEU A 104 -9.18 -27.55 4.06
N ASP A 105 -9.39 -27.97 2.84
CA ASP A 105 -8.80 -29.20 2.28
C ASP A 105 -7.34 -28.93 1.93
N LEU A 106 -6.43 -29.38 2.76
CA LEU A 106 -4.99 -29.16 2.61
C LEU A 106 -4.25 -30.30 1.92
N GLN A 107 -4.93 -31.39 1.52
CA GLN A 107 -4.29 -32.61 1.03
C GLN A 107 -3.36 -32.34 -0.16
N SER A 108 -3.79 -31.52 -1.12
CA SER A 108 -2.97 -31.17 -2.29
C SER A 108 -1.77 -30.32 -1.89
N ALA A 109 -1.96 -29.32 -1.04
CA ALA A 109 -0.90 -28.43 -0.56
C ALA A 109 0.13 -29.16 0.31
N GLU A 110 -0.32 -30.09 1.15
CA GLU A 110 0.57 -30.96 1.94
C GLU A 110 1.40 -31.88 1.05
N THR A 111 0.80 -32.39 -0.02
CA THR A 111 1.51 -33.24 -0.99
C THR A 111 2.56 -32.45 -1.75
N ASP A 112 2.23 -31.25 -2.22
CA ASP A 112 3.19 -30.34 -2.88
C ASP A 112 4.35 -29.97 -1.94
N TYR A 113 4.05 -29.65 -0.68
CA TYR A 113 5.10 -29.37 0.31
C TYR A 113 6.03 -30.58 0.53
N LYS A 114 5.49 -31.79 0.64
CA LYS A 114 6.30 -33.03 0.77
C LYS A 114 7.18 -33.27 -0.46
N GLN A 115 6.64 -33.09 -1.66
CA GLN A 115 7.42 -33.21 -2.89
C GLN A 115 8.58 -32.21 -2.95
N LYS A 116 8.34 -30.95 -2.55
CA LYS A 116 9.40 -29.95 -2.48
C LYS A 116 10.43 -30.25 -1.39
N LEU A 117 10.01 -30.88 -0.29
CA LEU A 117 10.95 -31.32 0.76
C LEU A 117 11.88 -32.42 0.24
N ASP A 118 11.35 -33.41 -0.52
CA ASP A 118 12.15 -34.45 -1.16
C ASP A 118 13.10 -33.84 -2.22
N GLU A 119 12.63 -32.83 -2.97
CA GLU A 119 13.47 -32.11 -3.92
C GLU A 119 14.59 -31.33 -3.23
N GLU A 120 14.33 -30.68 -2.08
CA GLU A 120 15.36 -30.01 -1.26
C GLU A 120 16.46 -31.02 -0.86
N GLN A 121 16.08 -32.20 -0.42
CA GLN A 121 17.02 -33.25 -0.05
C GLN A 121 17.84 -33.72 -1.24
N MET A 122 17.20 -33.91 -2.40
CA MET A 122 17.88 -34.27 -3.64
C MET A 122 18.90 -33.22 -4.07
N ARG A 123 18.54 -31.93 -4.04
CA ARG A 123 19.44 -30.81 -4.35
C ARG A 123 20.62 -30.74 -3.37
N SER A 124 20.39 -30.98 -2.09
CA SER A 124 21.43 -31.07 -1.08
C SER A 124 22.46 -32.15 -1.37
N TYR A 125 22.00 -33.34 -1.78
CA TYR A 125 22.91 -34.44 -2.19
C TYR A 125 23.66 -34.10 -3.47
N LYS A 126 23.04 -33.49 -4.47
CA LYS A 126 23.71 -33.02 -5.69
C LYS A 126 24.82 -32.01 -5.39
N LEU A 127 24.56 -31.07 -4.50
CA LEU A 127 25.57 -30.08 -4.07
C LEU A 127 26.76 -30.75 -3.37
N LYS A 128 26.49 -31.75 -2.53
CA LYS A 128 27.52 -32.55 -1.88
C LYS A 128 28.34 -33.37 -2.88
N GLN A 129 27.68 -33.98 -3.87
CA GLN A 129 28.34 -34.72 -4.96
C GLN A 129 29.26 -33.77 -5.75
N LEU A 130 28.76 -32.62 -6.20
CA LEU A 130 29.57 -31.63 -6.92
C LEU A 130 30.80 -31.23 -6.13
N LYS A 131 30.67 -30.98 -4.82
CA LYS A 131 31.79 -30.64 -3.96
C LYS A 131 32.87 -31.74 -3.96
N LEU A 132 32.48 -32.99 -3.88
CA LEU A 132 33.40 -34.14 -3.91
C LEU A 132 34.07 -34.28 -5.27
N GLU A 133 33.34 -34.12 -6.37
CA GLU A 133 33.87 -34.13 -7.73
C GLU A 133 34.91 -33.05 -7.95
N ASN A 134 34.59 -31.81 -7.52
CA ASN A 134 35.50 -30.68 -7.60
C ASN A 134 36.77 -30.91 -6.77
N MET A 135 36.65 -31.44 -5.56
CA MET A 135 37.81 -31.81 -4.74
C MET A 135 38.70 -32.88 -5.44
N THR A 136 38.12 -33.88 -6.07
CA THR A 136 38.86 -34.91 -6.81
C THR A 136 39.64 -34.30 -7.97
N LYS A 137 38.98 -33.47 -8.80
CA LYS A 137 39.62 -32.76 -9.92
C LYS A 137 40.79 -31.91 -9.48
N LEU A 138 40.61 -31.12 -8.39
CA LEU A 138 41.65 -30.25 -7.84
C LEU A 138 42.82 -31.07 -7.27
N ASN A 139 42.57 -32.18 -6.60
CA ASN A 139 43.60 -33.05 -6.08
C ASN A 139 44.43 -33.67 -7.23
N ASP A 140 43.79 -34.10 -8.33
CA ASP A 140 44.51 -34.61 -9.50
C ASP A 140 45.40 -33.58 -10.15
N LEU A 141 44.92 -32.34 -10.32
CA LEU A 141 45.75 -31.23 -10.82
C LEU A 141 46.86 -30.88 -9.87
N GLN A 142 46.60 -30.87 -8.57
CA GLN A 142 47.63 -30.59 -7.55
C GLN A 142 48.74 -31.64 -7.57
N MET A 143 48.38 -32.92 -7.79
CA MET A 143 49.37 -33.98 -7.94
C MET A 143 50.22 -33.80 -9.19
N LYS A 144 49.62 -33.37 -10.34
CA LYS A 144 50.40 -33.04 -11.56
C LYS A 144 51.36 -31.92 -11.34
N VAL A 145 50.97 -30.84 -10.65
CA VAL A 145 51.82 -29.72 -10.26
C VAL A 145 53.00 -30.21 -9.40
N LYS A 146 52.74 -31.06 -8.39
CA LYS A 146 53.80 -31.63 -7.55
C LYS A 146 54.79 -32.48 -8.34
N VAL A 147 54.31 -33.30 -9.29
CA VAL A 147 55.18 -34.10 -10.17
C VAL A 147 56.04 -33.20 -11.05
N ALA A 148 55.46 -32.19 -11.67
CA ALA A 148 56.20 -31.20 -12.47
C ALA A 148 57.27 -30.42 -11.64
N ALA A 149 56.94 -30.08 -10.39
CA ALA A 149 57.90 -29.44 -9.47
C ALA A 149 59.09 -30.35 -9.16
N MET A 150 58.86 -31.67 -8.99
CA MET A 150 59.95 -32.66 -8.80
C MET A 150 60.80 -32.80 -10.05
N GLN A 151 60.17 -32.81 -11.25
CA GLN A 151 60.88 -32.88 -12.54
C GLN A 151 61.76 -31.62 -12.76
N LEU A 152 61.23 -30.45 -12.48
CA LEU A 152 61.96 -29.17 -12.54
C LEU A 152 63.17 -29.18 -11.60
N ASN A 153 62.96 -29.65 -10.36
CA ASN A 153 64.08 -29.76 -9.41
C ASN A 153 65.19 -30.71 -9.90
N ARG A 154 64.82 -31.85 -10.50
CA ARG A 154 65.74 -32.79 -11.12
C ARG A 154 66.54 -32.11 -12.25
N LYS A 155 65.87 -31.37 -13.14
CA LYS A 155 66.50 -30.67 -14.26
C LYS A 155 67.41 -29.50 -13.75
N LYS A 156 67.03 -28.88 -12.69
CA LYS A 156 67.87 -27.86 -12.02
C LYS A 156 69.19 -28.42 -11.46
N VAL A 157 69.13 -29.62 -10.87
CA VAL A 157 70.33 -30.31 -10.38
C VAL A 157 71.19 -30.77 -11.53
N GLU A 158 70.61 -31.34 -12.62
CA GLU A 158 71.28 -31.74 -13.84
C GLU A 158 72.05 -30.55 -14.47
N LEU A 159 71.40 -29.40 -14.65
CA LEU A 159 72.06 -28.17 -15.15
C LEU A 159 73.21 -27.73 -14.26
N ARG A 160 73.05 -27.71 -12.95
CA ARG A 160 74.09 -27.36 -11.99
C ARG A 160 75.30 -28.29 -12.10
N ASN A 161 75.07 -29.60 -12.27
CA ASN A 161 76.13 -30.58 -12.42
C ASN A 161 76.92 -30.40 -13.75
N GLU A 162 76.24 -30.13 -14.88
CA GLU A 162 76.93 -29.85 -16.17
C GLU A 162 77.71 -28.58 -16.13
N GLN A 163 77.19 -27.49 -15.48
CA GLN A 163 77.91 -26.24 -15.26
C GLN A 163 79.16 -26.46 -14.40
N TYR A 164 79.10 -27.32 -13.38
CA TYR A 164 80.25 -27.64 -12.54
C TYR A 164 81.34 -28.42 -13.32
N LEU A 165 80.95 -29.46 -14.12
CA LEU A 165 81.83 -30.23 -14.95
C LEU A 165 82.54 -29.35 -16.02
N ASP A 166 81.79 -28.43 -16.65
CA ASP A 166 82.40 -27.47 -17.62
C ASP A 166 83.37 -26.57 -16.94
N SER A 167 83.16 -26.08 -15.73
CA SER A 167 84.09 -25.25 -14.93
C SER A 167 85.42 -25.96 -14.58
N LEU A 168 85.31 -27.31 -14.51
CA LEU A 168 86.55 -28.13 -14.30
C LEU A 168 87.26 -28.53 -15.59
N GLY A 169 86.78 -28.07 -16.76
CA GLY A 169 87.29 -28.47 -18.07
C GLY A 169 86.95 -29.92 -18.51
N SER A 170 86.06 -30.60 -17.77
CA SER A 170 85.69 -31.95 -18.05
C SER A 170 84.28 -32.06 -18.75
N GLY A 171 83.58 -30.89 -18.94
CA GLY A 171 82.29 -30.72 -19.61
C GLY A 171 82.49 -30.13 -21.02
N THR A 172 81.31 -29.93 -21.70
CA THR A 172 81.27 -29.17 -22.96
C THR A 172 80.15 -28.13 -22.87
N THR A 173 80.44 -26.93 -23.43
CA THR A 173 79.44 -25.85 -23.49
C THR A 173 78.12 -26.24 -24.14
N ASP A 174 78.15 -27.18 -25.09
CA ASP A 174 76.93 -27.70 -25.74
C ASP A 174 76.07 -28.50 -24.77
N LYS A 175 76.67 -29.33 -23.87
CA LYS A 175 75.91 -30.05 -22.82
C LYS A 175 75.30 -29.10 -21.82
N VAL A 176 76.02 -28.04 -21.41
CA VAL A 176 75.47 -27.00 -20.55
C VAL A 176 74.24 -26.32 -21.21
N ARG A 177 74.35 -25.95 -22.49
CA ARG A 177 73.27 -25.33 -23.27
C ARG A 177 72.06 -26.28 -23.37
N GLN A 178 72.26 -27.57 -23.60
CA GLN A 178 71.20 -28.59 -23.67
C GLN A 178 70.52 -28.79 -22.31
N ALA A 179 71.29 -28.82 -21.21
CA ALA A 179 70.73 -28.90 -19.87
C ALA A 179 69.91 -27.63 -19.50
N GLU A 180 70.39 -26.45 -19.90
CA GLU A 180 69.71 -25.19 -19.73
C GLU A 180 68.38 -25.15 -20.47
N LEU A 181 68.34 -25.57 -21.75
CA LEU A 181 67.10 -25.67 -22.51
C LEU A 181 66.12 -26.63 -21.85
N SER A 182 66.62 -27.80 -21.37
CA SER A 182 65.79 -28.80 -20.67
C SER A 182 65.23 -28.27 -19.35
N TYR A 183 66.00 -27.47 -18.61
CA TYR A 183 65.54 -26.79 -17.41
C TYR A 183 64.46 -25.75 -17.75
N ASN A 184 64.68 -24.91 -18.73
CA ASN A 184 63.74 -23.86 -19.14
C ASN A 184 62.38 -24.46 -19.62
N VAL A 185 62.42 -25.55 -20.37
CA VAL A 185 61.21 -26.29 -20.77
C VAL A 185 60.47 -26.82 -19.53
N ALA A 186 61.16 -27.47 -18.60
CA ALA A 186 60.54 -27.98 -17.38
C ALA A 186 60.01 -26.89 -16.47
N GLU A 187 60.63 -25.69 -16.47
CA GLU A 187 60.13 -24.51 -15.74
C GLU A 187 58.82 -23.99 -16.34
N LEU A 188 58.77 -23.86 -17.67
CA LEU A 188 57.53 -23.45 -18.37
C LEU A 188 56.40 -24.45 -18.17
N GLU A 189 56.68 -25.75 -18.23
CA GLU A 189 55.65 -26.81 -17.96
C GLU A 189 55.14 -26.70 -16.52
N TYR A 190 56.00 -26.50 -15.54
CA TYR A 190 55.62 -26.31 -14.15
C TYR A 190 54.75 -25.08 -13.96
N GLU A 191 55.15 -23.92 -14.50
CA GLU A 191 54.36 -22.69 -14.41
C GLU A 191 53.03 -22.82 -15.15
N GLN A 192 52.96 -23.46 -16.31
CA GLN A 192 51.74 -23.74 -17.03
C GLN A 192 50.75 -24.55 -16.18
N LEU A 193 51.20 -25.66 -15.58
CA LEU A 193 50.38 -26.52 -14.73
C LEU A 193 49.91 -25.79 -13.46
N LYS A 194 50.77 -25.00 -12.88
CA LYS A 194 50.47 -24.19 -11.71
C LYS A 194 49.39 -23.14 -12.03
N GLN A 195 49.50 -22.46 -13.19
CA GLN A 195 48.45 -21.54 -13.65
C GLN A 195 47.14 -22.26 -13.98
N GLN A 196 47.20 -23.44 -14.60
CA GLN A 196 46.05 -24.24 -14.87
C GLN A 196 45.33 -24.67 -13.57
N TYR A 197 46.05 -25.06 -12.53
CA TYR A 197 45.51 -25.41 -11.23
C TYR A 197 44.80 -24.17 -10.59
N ALA A 198 45.45 -22.98 -10.64
CA ALA A 198 44.88 -21.77 -10.09
C ALA A 198 43.54 -21.38 -10.80
N ASN A 199 43.57 -21.39 -12.14
CA ASN A 199 42.38 -21.06 -12.93
C ASN A 199 41.26 -22.08 -12.70
N GLU A 200 41.56 -23.38 -12.73
CA GLU A 200 40.55 -24.42 -12.49
C GLU A 200 39.93 -24.31 -11.09
N LYS A 201 40.74 -24.00 -10.08
CA LYS A 201 40.27 -23.76 -8.73
C LYS A 201 39.24 -22.62 -8.66
N GLU A 202 39.47 -21.51 -9.35
CA GLU A 202 38.55 -20.40 -9.43
C GLU A 202 37.26 -20.76 -10.16
N VAL A 203 37.35 -21.47 -11.29
CA VAL A 203 36.20 -21.94 -12.08
C VAL A 203 35.32 -22.88 -11.26
N LEU A 204 35.91 -23.92 -10.65
CA LEU A 204 35.17 -24.91 -9.84
C LEU A 204 34.55 -24.26 -8.56
N ASN A 205 35.23 -23.28 -7.99
CA ASN A 205 34.69 -22.52 -6.85
C ASN A 205 33.49 -21.67 -7.27
N ALA A 206 33.59 -20.97 -8.42
CA ALA A 206 32.49 -20.19 -8.96
C ALA A 206 31.27 -21.09 -9.29
N GLU A 207 31.50 -22.24 -9.93
CA GLU A 207 30.46 -23.22 -10.21
C GLU A 207 29.77 -23.73 -8.94
N TYR A 208 30.53 -24.04 -7.91
CA TYR A 208 29.99 -24.45 -6.61
C TYR A 208 29.15 -23.32 -5.98
N GLN A 209 29.62 -22.08 -6.01
CA GLN A 209 28.87 -20.93 -5.47
C GLN A 209 27.53 -20.70 -6.19
N VAL A 210 27.51 -20.88 -7.52
CA VAL A 210 26.26 -20.78 -8.30
C VAL A 210 25.26 -21.85 -7.86
N GLN A 211 25.70 -23.11 -7.70
CA GLN A 211 24.85 -24.19 -7.25
C GLN A 211 24.40 -24.05 -5.79
N GLU A 212 25.26 -23.52 -4.92
CA GLU A 212 24.92 -23.20 -3.54
C GLU A 212 23.86 -22.10 -3.45
N LEU A 213 23.98 -21.07 -4.30
CA LEU A 213 22.99 -20.00 -4.39
C LEU A 213 21.63 -20.53 -4.90
N ASP A 214 21.62 -21.36 -5.96
CA ASP A 214 20.41 -22.02 -6.44
C ASP A 214 19.72 -22.83 -5.34
N PHE A 215 20.49 -23.63 -4.59
CA PHE A 215 19.97 -24.37 -3.45
C PHE A 215 19.41 -23.46 -2.35
N SER A 216 20.07 -22.33 -2.08
CA SER A 216 19.61 -21.33 -1.11
C SER A 216 18.27 -20.68 -1.54
N ILE A 217 18.13 -20.37 -2.83
CA ILE A 217 16.88 -19.84 -3.41
C ILE A 217 15.77 -20.86 -3.24
N PHE A 218 16.03 -22.13 -3.58
CA PHE A 218 15.06 -23.20 -3.43
C PHE A 218 14.60 -23.37 -1.97
N LYS A 219 15.52 -23.31 -0.99
CA LYS A 219 15.17 -23.34 0.44
C LYS A 219 14.23 -22.19 0.86
N LYS A 220 14.42 -21.01 0.30
CA LYS A 220 13.50 -19.89 0.55
C LYS A 220 12.11 -20.16 -0.02
N THR A 221 12.05 -20.72 -1.23
CA THR A 221 10.76 -21.12 -1.85
C THR A 221 10.07 -22.20 -1.02
N LEU A 222 10.81 -23.18 -0.51
CA LEU A 222 10.27 -24.22 0.37
C LEU A 222 9.73 -23.63 1.68
N ALA A 223 10.45 -22.68 2.28
CA ALA A 223 10.02 -22.00 3.49
C ALA A 223 8.72 -21.18 3.26
N GLU A 224 8.58 -20.53 2.11
CA GLU A 224 7.36 -19.81 1.73
C GLU A 224 6.19 -20.79 1.49
N THR A 225 6.43 -21.91 0.83
CA THR A 225 5.39 -22.97 0.65
C THR A 225 4.93 -23.51 2.02
N LYS A 226 5.85 -23.69 2.96
CA LYS A 226 5.50 -24.10 4.32
C LYS A 226 4.65 -23.06 5.01
N ARG A 227 5.03 -21.79 4.93
CA ARG A 227 4.27 -20.68 5.51
C ARG A 227 2.85 -20.62 4.94
N THR A 228 2.71 -20.71 3.61
CA THR A 228 1.40 -20.75 2.96
C THR A 228 0.53 -21.91 3.47
N LEU A 229 1.13 -23.08 3.68
CA LEU A 229 0.46 -24.24 4.24
C LEU A 229 0.04 -24.02 5.71
N ASP A 230 0.89 -23.41 6.51
CA ASP A 230 0.60 -23.07 7.91
C ASP A 230 -0.52 -22.01 7.98
N ASP A 231 -0.49 -20.98 7.14
CA ASP A 231 -1.51 -19.93 7.03
C ASP A 231 -2.86 -20.47 6.52
N ALA A 232 -2.85 -21.59 5.76
CA ALA A 232 -4.05 -22.27 5.31
C ALA A 232 -4.81 -23.02 6.44
N GLN A 233 -4.20 -23.14 7.61
CA GLN A 233 -4.90 -23.52 8.84
C GLN A 233 -5.59 -22.28 9.42
N ILE A 234 -6.77 -21.95 8.92
CA ILE A 234 -7.46 -20.70 9.23
C ILE A 234 -7.77 -20.59 10.72
N ARG A 235 -6.99 -19.76 11.40
CA ARG A 235 -7.09 -19.48 12.84
C ARG A 235 -7.21 -17.99 13.09
N SER A 236 -7.82 -17.63 14.23
CA SER A 236 -7.89 -16.22 14.61
C SER A 236 -6.51 -15.70 15.02
N PRO A 237 -6.02 -14.60 14.42
CA PRO A 237 -4.73 -13.98 14.79
C PRO A 237 -4.81 -13.21 16.11
N ARG A 238 -6.00 -12.90 16.60
CA ARG A 238 -6.23 -12.14 17.84
C ARG A 238 -7.57 -12.47 18.49
N LYS A 239 -7.79 -11.94 19.68
CA LYS A 239 -9.09 -11.98 20.34
C LYS A 239 -10.03 -10.98 19.65
N ALA A 240 -11.16 -11.47 19.14
CA ALA A 240 -12.12 -10.68 18.38
C ALA A 240 -13.49 -11.38 18.33
N ILE A 241 -14.46 -10.77 17.64
CA ILE A 241 -15.73 -11.38 17.32
C ILE A 241 -15.78 -11.65 15.81
N LEU A 242 -16.19 -12.85 15.44
CA LEU A 242 -16.34 -13.25 14.05
C LEU A 242 -17.59 -12.57 13.46
N THR A 243 -17.41 -11.57 12.60
CA THR A 243 -18.53 -10.81 12.01
C THR A 243 -19.04 -11.42 10.71
N TYR A 244 -18.16 -12.10 9.98
CA TYR A 244 -18.51 -12.81 8.76
C TYR A 244 -17.74 -14.12 8.66
N ILE A 245 -18.36 -15.15 8.11
CA ILE A 245 -17.74 -16.42 7.74
C ILE A 245 -18.45 -17.04 6.55
N ASN A 246 -17.68 -17.57 5.60
CA ASN A 246 -18.21 -18.41 4.54
C ASN A 246 -18.54 -19.79 5.14
N ASN A 247 -19.82 -20.06 5.34
CA ASN A 247 -20.32 -21.27 6.00
C ASN A 247 -20.72 -22.40 5.02
N GLN A 248 -20.42 -22.26 3.73
CA GLN A 248 -20.77 -23.23 2.71
C GLN A 248 -19.75 -24.38 2.68
N ILE A 249 -20.02 -25.45 3.41
CA ILE A 249 -19.20 -26.68 3.39
C ILE A 249 -19.20 -27.28 1.98
N GLY A 250 -18.01 -27.65 1.48
CA GLY A 250 -17.81 -28.15 0.12
C GLY A 250 -17.65 -27.06 -0.94
N ALA A 251 -17.89 -25.79 -0.62
CA ALA A 251 -17.66 -24.69 -1.55
C ALA A 251 -16.17 -24.54 -1.88
N GLN A 252 -15.89 -24.25 -3.15
CA GLN A 252 -14.56 -23.93 -3.61
C GLN A 252 -14.26 -22.46 -3.31
N VAL A 253 -13.11 -22.20 -2.73
CA VAL A 253 -12.57 -20.87 -2.46
C VAL A 253 -11.31 -20.65 -3.28
N ALA A 254 -11.19 -19.50 -3.91
CA ALA A 254 -9.99 -19.13 -4.65
C ALA A 254 -8.96 -18.50 -3.69
N GLU A 255 -7.70 -18.55 -4.07
CA GLU A 255 -6.64 -17.80 -3.40
C GLU A 255 -6.99 -16.30 -3.36
N GLY A 256 -6.78 -15.65 -2.21
CA GLY A 256 -7.12 -14.25 -1.99
C GLY A 256 -8.60 -13.96 -1.73
N SER A 257 -9.50 -14.93 -1.87
CA SER A 257 -10.92 -14.73 -1.57
C SER A 257 -11.17 -14.61 -0.07
N GLN A 258 -12.05 -13.70 0.30
CA GLN A 258 -12.46 -13.49 1.68
C GLN A 258 -13.24 -14.71 2.19
N ILE A 259 -12.80 -15.29 3.29
CA ILE A 259 -13.42 -16.45 3.93
C ILE A 259 -14.00 -16.14 5.31
N ALA A 260 -13.41 -15.19 6.02
CA ALA A 260 -13.92 -14.74 7.30
C ALA A 260 -13.55 -13.27 7.56
N VAL A 261 -14.27 -12.62 8.48
CA VAL A 261 -13.97 -11.29 8.99
C VAL A 261 -14.07 -11.33 10.50
N ILE A 262 -13.07 -10.81 11.16
CA ILE A 262 -13.05 -10.63 12.61
C ILE A 262 -13.01 -9.15 12.95
N SER A 263 -13.75 -8.74 13.97
CA SER A 263 -13.86 -7.34 14.37
C SER A 263 -13.77 -7.21 15.89
N ASP A 264 -13.18 -6.12 16.34
CA ASP A 264 -13.25 -5.71 17.74
C ASP A 264 -14.50 -4.86 17.96
N LEU A 265 -15.51 -5.44 18.59
CA LEU A 265 -16.76 -4.77 18.91
C LEU A 265 -16.73 -4.07 20.28
N SER A 266 -15.59 -3.98 20.95
CA SER A 266 -15.45 -3.22 22.21
C SER A 266 -15.33 -1.72 21.97
N HIS A 267 -14.81 -1.34 20.81
CA HIS A 267 -14.63 0.05 20.39
C HIS A 267 -15.17 0.27 18.98
N PHE A 268 -15.78 1.44 18.76
CA PHE A 268 -16.34 1.82 17.48
C PHE A 268 -15.75 3.13 17.01
N LYS A 269 -15.67 3.33 15.73
CA LYS A 269 -15.37 4.59 15.06
C LYS A 269 -16.52 4.95 14.12
N VAL A 270 -16.67 6.24 13.84
CA VAL A 270 -17.63 6.73 12.86
C VAL A 270 -16.85 7.18 11.63
N GLU A 271 -17.15 6.57 10.49
CA GLU A 271 -16.63 6.99 9.20
C GLU A 271 -17.67 7.84 8.51
N GLY A 272 -17.40 9.14 8.36
CA GLY A 272 -18.29 10.09 7.72
C GLY A 272 -17.75 10.57 6.38
N GLU A 273 -18.63 10.71 5.41
CA GLU A 273 -18.32 11.28 4.11
C GLU A 273 -18.81 12.73 4.06
N ILE A 274 -17.92 13.65 3.69
CA ILE A 274 -18.21 15.06 3.46
C ILE A 274 -17.93 15.43 2.01
N ALA A 275 -18.70 16.37 1.47
CA ALA A 275 -18.42 16.88 0.13
C ALA A 275 -17.11 17.67 0.13
N ASP A 276 -16.33 17.55 -0.94
CA ASP A 276 -15.02 18.18 -1.11
C ASP A 276 -15.05 19.70 -0.88
N THR A 277 -16.18 20.33 -1.17
CA THR A 277 -16.40 21.76 -0.95
C THR A 277 -16.29 22.19 0.52
N TYR A 278 -16.44 21.26 1.46
CA TYR A 278 -16.33 21.51 2.89
C TYR A 278 -15.04 20.99 3.51
N GLY A 279 -14.17 20.35 2.74
CA GLY A 279 -12.93 19.73 3.22
C GLY A 279 -12.02 20.72 3.97
N TYR A 280 -11.97 21.99 3.52
CA TYR A 280 -11.16 23.04 4.17
C TYR A 280 -11.69 23.50 5.55
N ARG A 281 -12.93 23.14 5.90
CA ARG A 281 -13.56 23.48 7.18
C ARG A 281 -13.40 22.40 8.25
N VAL A 282 -12.90 21.23 7.86
CA VAL A 282 -12.71 20.09 8.77
C VAL A 282 -11.23 19.89 8.99
N SER A 283 -10.81 19.81 10.23
CA SER A 283 -9.42 19.56 10.62
C SER A 283 -9.33 18.46 11.67
N ALA A 284 -8.22 17.76 11.70
CA ALA A 284 -7.95 16.77 12.73
C ALA A 284 -7.96 17.44 14.12
N GLY A 285 -8.64 16.79 15.08
CA GLY A 285 -8.82 17.31 16.43
C GLY A 285 -9.99 18.29 16.59
N GLY A 286 -10.75 18.55 15.52
CA GLY A 286 -11.99 19.34 15.59
C GLY A 286 -13.07 18.60 16.39
N LYS A 287 -13.93 19.36 17.10
CA LYS A 287 -15.07 18.77 17.80
C LYS A 287 -16.07 18.21 16.80
N ALA A 288 -16.50 16.98 17.01
CA ALA A 288 -17.53 16.34 16.22
C ALA A 288 -18.71 15.92 17.11
N VAL A 289 -19.91 16.03 16.58
CA VAL A 289 -21.12 15.55 17.25
C VAL A 289 -21.74 14.47 16.38
N VAL A 290 -21.73 13.26 16.85
CA VAL A 290 -22.33 12.12 16.19
C VAL A 290 -23.77 11.99 16.66
N LYS A 291 -24.73 11.97 15.72
CA LYS A 291 -26.15 11.79 16.00
C LYS A 291 -26.58 10.40 15.52
N ILE A 292 -26.95 9.55 16.46
CA ILE A 292 -27.42 8.17 16.18
C ILE A 292 -28.88 8.10 16.65
N GLY A 293 -29.83 8.10 15.70
CA GLY A 293 -31.26 8.20 16.05
C GLY A 293 -31.56 9.45 16.83
N ASN A 294 -31.96 9.34 18.10
CA ASN A 294 -32.29 10.44 18.99
C ASN A 294 -31.13 10.83 19.95
N GLU A 295 -30.05 10.09 19.97
CA GLU A 295 -28.90 10.33 20.85
C GLU A 295 -27.83 11.15 20.15
N LYS A 296 -27.16 12.01 20.92
CA LYS A 296 -26.01 12.80 20.50
C LYS A 296 -24.80 12.38 21.31
N LEU A 297 -23.75 11.99 20.63
CA LEU A 297 -22.47 11.63 21.23
C LEU A 297 -21.41 12.65 20.78
N GLU A 298 -20.56 13.09 21.69
CA GLU A 298 -19.41 13.94 21.37
C GLU A 298 -18.21 13.04 21.04
N GLY A 299 -17.49 13.37 19.96
CA GLY A 299 -16.33 12.62 19.47
C GLY A 299 -15.12 13.53 19.24
#